data_c6eb05906a6a98358b1f9afd0aa5bc4f
#
_entry.id   c6eb05906a6a98358b1f9afd0aa5bc4f
#
_cell.length_a   1.000
_cell.length_b   1.000
_cell.length_c   1.000
_cell.angle_alpha   90.00
_cell.angle_beta   90.00
_cell.angle_gamma   90.00
#
_symmetry.space_group_name_H-M   'P 1'
#
loop_
_entity.id
_entity.type
_entity.pdbx_description
1 polymer ?
#
loop_
_entity_poly.entity_id
_entity_poly.type
_entity_poly.pdbx_seq_one_letter_code
_entity_poly.pdbx_strand_id
1 'polypeptide(L)'
;MHGYKALHKDFTGLGGFQYEIGKSYKLNDKLKICHRGFHFCKDLLDVYAYYPFKRDIKVVEIEAYGDIQQAGTQYATNKIKIIKEIRFPYFKMLKTFFIYRKKILVLEIMEVVT
;
A
#
# COMPACT_ATOMS: atom_id res chain seq x y z
N MET A 1 5.66 -7.22 10.69
CA MET A 1 5.60 -5.78 10.40
C MET A 1 4.29 -5.46 9.73
N HIS A 2 3.59 -4.52 10.26
CA HIS A 2 2.33 -4.03 9.70
C HIS A 2 2.62 -3.06 8.55
N GLY A 3 1.81 -3.11 7.50
CA GLY A 3 2.00 -2.22 6.37
C GLY A 3 0.81 -2.20 5.42
N TYR A 4 1.03 -1.66 4.23
CA TYR A 4 0.01 -1.44 3.22
C TYR A 4 0.53 -1.80 1.84
N LYS A 5 -0.36 -2.31 1.00
CA LYS A 5 -0.01 -2.77 -0.34
C LYS A 5 -1.07 -2.34 -1.33
N ALA A 6 -0.64 -1.82 -2.49
CA ALA A 6 -1.54 -1.51 -3.58
C ALA A 6 -1.75 -2.73 -4.47
N LEU A 7 -2.99 -2.95 -4.87
CA LEU A 7 -3.40 -4.04 -5.75
C LEU A 7 -4.27 -3.47 -6.89
N HIS A 8 -4.41 -4.24 -7.96
CA HIS A 8 -5.41 -3.94 -8.98
C HIS A 8 -6.82 -4.14 -8.42
N LYS A 9 -7.84 -3.67 -9.15
CA LYS A 9 -9.25 -3.78 -8.73
C LYS A 9 -9.68 -5.20 -8.40
N ASP A 10 -9.13 -6.18 -9.09
CA ASP A 10 -9.45 -7.60 -8.91
C ASP A 10 -8.61 -8.26 -7.83
N PHE A 11 -7.90 -7.47 -7.02
CA PHE A 11 -6.99 -7.94 -5.97
C PHE A 11 -5.77 -8.71 -6.50
N THR A 12 -5.41 -8.51 -7.76
CA THR A 12 -4.14 -9.03 -8.26
C THR A 12 -3.00 -8.04 -8.03
N GLY A 13 -1.81 -8.56 -7.75
CA GLY A 13 -0.59 -7.78 -7.69
C GLY A 13 0.06 -7.68 -9.06
N LEU A 14 1.21 -7.02 -9.12
CA LEU A 14 2.06 -7.01 -10.30
C LEU A 14 2.43 -8.46 -10.64
N GLY A 15 2.38 -8.81 -11.92
CA GLY A 15 2.62 -10.17 -12.37
C GLY A 15 1.41 -11.10 -12.26
N GLY A 16 0.27 -10.59 -11.82
CA GLY A 16 -0.99 -11.34 -11.84
C GLY A 16 -1.24 -12.25 -10.67
N PHE A 17 -0.41 -12.17 -9.61
CA PHE A 17 -0.64 -13.00 -8.43
C PHE A 17 -1.95 -12.60 -7.75
N GLN A 18 -2.84 -13.55 -7.49
CA GLN A 18 -4.16 -13.30 -6.91
C GLN A 18 -4.10 -13.33 -5.40
N TYR A 19 -4.56 -12.24 -4.77
CA TYR A 19 -4.69 -12.15 -3.31
C TYR A 19 -6.16 -12.23 -2.90
N GLU A 20 -6.40 -12.66 -1.67
CA GLU A 20 -7.74 -12.66 -1.06
C GLU A 20 -7.65 -12.13 0.37
N ILE A 21 -8.66 -11.38 0.76
CA ILE A 21 -8.74 -10.83 2.12
C ILE A 21 -8.77 -11.99 3.13
N GLY A 22 -7.97 -11.87 4.18
CA GLY A 22 -7.89 -12.85 5.26
C GLY A 22 -6.93 -13.99 5.02
N LYS A 23 -6.35 -14.10 3.83
CA LYS A 23 -5.44 -15.20 3.50
C LYS A 23 -3.98 -14.81 3.67
N SER A 24 -3.17 -15.84 3.92
CA SER A 24 -1.73 -15.72 4.06
C SER A 24 -1.03 -16.40 2.89
N TYR A 25 0.10 -15.83 2.52
CA TYR A 25 0.89 -16.33 1.38
C TYR A 25 2.35 -16.42 1.78
N LYS A 26 3.03 -17.44 1.25
CA LYS A 26 4.42 -17.69 1.52
C LYS A 26 5.18 -17.86 0.21
N LEU A 27 6.31 -17.20 0.11
CA LEU A 27 7.25 -17.39 -0.99
C LEU A 27 8.28 -18.41 -0.57
N ASN A 28 8.47 -19.46 -1.36
CA ASN A 28 9.45 -20.51 -1.05
C ASN A 28 10.84 -20.18 -1.55
N ASP A 29 10.96 -19.23 -2.48
CA ASP A 29 12.22 -18.79 -3.02
C ASP A 29 12.91 -17.78 -2.11
N LYS A 30 14.19 -17.56 -2.36
CA LYS A 30 14.96 -16.57 -1.62
C LYS A 30 14.41 -15.17 -1.85
N LEU A 31 14.23 -14.43 -0.78
CA LEU A 31 13.78 -13.04 -0.83
C LEU A 31 14.85 -12.16 -1.50
N LYS A 32 14.41 -11.30 -2.42
CA LYS A 32 15.28 -10.32 -3.07
C LYS A 32 14.46 -9.08 -3.40
N ILE A 33 14.67 -7.99 -2.66
CA ILE A 33 13.89 -6.77 -2.82
C ILE A 33 14.00 -6.25 -4.26
N CYS A 34 12.90 -5.69 -4.77
CA CYS A 34 12.70 -5.22 -6.15
C CYS A 34 12.66 -6.32 -7.20
N HIS A 35 12.95 -7.57 -6.84
CA HIS A 35 12.94 -8.70 -7.75
C HIS A 35 12.05 -9.84 -7.28
N ARG A 36 12.15 -10.20 -6.01
CA ARG A 36 11.48 -11.38 -5.49
C ARG A 36 10.96 -11.10 -4.09
N GLY A 37 9.65 -11.18 -3.89
CA GLY A 37 9.03 -10.98 -2.61
C GLY A 37 7.68 -10.29 -2.73
N PHE A 38 6.96 -10.25 -1.62
CA PHE A 38 5.72 -9.49 -1.52
C PHE A 38 6.08 -8.07 -1.08
N HIS A 39 5.88 -7.11 -1.98
CA HIS A 39 6.27 -5.71 -1.75
C HIS A 39 5.15 -4.94 -1.07
N PHE A 40 5.52 -4.05 -0.16
CA PHE A 40 4.57 -3.22 0.58
C PHE A 40 5.28 -1.96 1.09
N CYS A 41 4.50 -1.02 1.61
CA CYS A 41 5.01 0.16 2.31
C CYS A 41 4.55 0.11 3.76
N LYS A 42 5.38 0.62 4.67
CA LYS A 42 5.03 0.68 6.08
C LYS A 42 3.96 1.74 6.34
N ASP A 43 4.03 2.85 5.64
CA ASP A 43 3.09 3.97 5.80
C ASP A 43 2.15 4.06 4.61
N LEU A 44 0.87 4.31 4.89
CA LEU A 44 -0.17 4.38 3.87
C LEU A 44 0.14 5.42 2.80
N LEU A 45 0.64 6.58 3.21
CA LEU A 45 0.93 7.66 2.26
C LEU A 45 2.07 7.33 1.31
N ASP A 46 2.98 6.47 1.70
CA ASP A 46 4.06 6.02 0.83
C ASP A 46 3.54 5.15 -0.32
N VAL A 47 2.45 4.42 -0.09
CA VAL A 47 1.81 3.66 -1.17
C VAL A 47 1.38 4.61 -2.29
N TYR A 48 0.83 5.75 -1.94
CA TYR A 48 0.37 6.73 -2.93
C TYR A 48 1.50 7.53 -3.58
N ALA A 49 2.70 7.46 -3.04
CA ALA A 49 3.88 8.00 -3.71
C ALA A 49 4.29 7.13 -4.90
N TYR A 50 4.13 5.80 -4.77
CA TYR A 50 4.38 4.85 -5.87
C TYR A 50 3.18 4.71 -6.79
N TYR A 51 1.97 4.77 -6.24
CA TYR A 51 0.72 4.60 -6.97
C TYR A 51 -0.16 5.81 -6.71
N PRO A 52 0.01 6.90 -7.50
CA PRO A 52 -0.79 8.10 -7.32
C PRO A 52 -2.29 7.79 -7.28
N PHE A 53 -3.06 8.63 -6.61
CA PHE A 53 -4.50 8.44 -6.43
C PHE A 53 -5.18 8.06 -7.74
N LYS A 54 -5.50 6.78 -7.89
CA LYS A 54 -6.22 6.22 -9.04
C LYS A 54 -7.40 5.44 -8.53
N ARG A 55 -8.53 5.58 -9.21
CA ARG A 55 -9.76 4.88 -8.83
C ARG A 55 -9.70 3.37 -9.11
N ASP A 56 -8.76 2.95 -9.94
CA ASP A 56 -8.63 1.56 -10.36
C ASP A 56 -7.67 0.75 -9.50
N ILE A 57 -7.13 1.34 -8.44
CA ILE A 57 -6.33 0.59 -7.48
C ILE A 57 -7.09 0.36 -6.19
N LYS A 58 -6.74 -0.70 -5.50
CA LYS A 58 -7.19 -0.99 -4.14
C LYS A 58 -5.97 -1.03 -3.23
N VAL A 59 -6.15 -0.58 -2.00
CA VAL A 59 -5.09 -0.65 -0.99
C VAL A 59 -5.55 -1.56 0.12
N VAL A 60 -4.69 -2.48 0.51
CA VAL A 60 -4.97 -3.43 1.58
C VAL A 60 -3.98 -3.24 2.72
N GLU A 61 -4.47 -3.45 3.92
CA GLU A 61 -3.64 -3.55 5.12
C GLU A 61 -3.09 -4.96 5.19
N ILE A 62 -1.80 -5.08 5.48
CA ILE A 62 -1.13 -6.37 5.50
C ILE A 62 -0.28 -6.54 6.75
N GLU A 63 0.01 -7.78 7.08
CA GLU A 63 1.01 -8.13 8.07
C GLU A 63 2.12 -8.93 7.38
N ALA A 64 3.35 -8.43 7.44
CA ALA A 64 4.53 -9.15 6.99
C ALA A 64 5.13 -9.89 8.20
N TYR A 65 5.12 -11.22 8.14
CA TYR A 65 5.55 -12.04 9.28
C TYR A 65 6.74 -12.94 8.97
N GLY A 66 7.40 -12.70 7.85
CA GLY A 66 8.60 -13.41 7.45
C GLY A 66 9.85 -12.53 7.49
N ASP A 67 10.82 -12.86 6.67
CA ASP A 67 12.00 -12.03 6.50
C ASP A 67 11.62 -10.71 5.84
N ILE A 68 12.33 -9.65 6.17
CA ILE A 68 12.05 -8.30 5.68
C ILE A 68 13.32 -7.75 5.03
N GLN A 69 13.17 -7.18 3.84
CA GLN A 69 14.20 -6.35 3.21
C GLN A 69 13.60 -4.97 2.94
N GLN A 70 14.42 -3.94 2.97
CA GLN A 70 13.99 -2.56 2.79
C GLN A 70 14.86 -1.85 1.75
N ALA A 71 14.21 -1.06 0.89
CA ALA A 71 14.87 -0.12 -0.01
C ALA A 71 14.06 1.19 0.01
N GLY A 72 14.60 2.22 0.67
CA GLY A 72 13.88 3.47 0.87
C GLY A 72 12.60 3.25 1.69
N THR A 73 11.47 3.67 1.14
CA THR A 73 10.15 3.50 1.76
C THR A 73 9.46 2.20 1.35
N GLN A 74 10.11 1.41 0.50
CA GLN A 74 9.58 0.14 0.04
C GLN A 74 10.18 -1.02 0.82
N TYR A 75 9.34 -1.98 1.17
CA TYR A 75 9.72 -3.19 1.89
C TYR A 75 9.31 -4.40 1.08
N ALA A 76 9.98 -5.52 1.33
CA ALA A 76 9.60 -6.81 0.77
C ALA A 76 9.67 -7.88 1.85
N THR A 77 8.77 -8.85 1.78
CA THR A 77 8.73 -9.99 2.70
C THR A 77 8.48 -11.28 1.93
N ASN A 78 8.86 -12.39 2.51
CA ASN A 78 8.54 -13.72 1.96
C ASN A 78 7.28 -14.34 2.57
N LYS A 79 6.68 -13.69 3.56
CA LYS A 79 5.44 -14.17 4.18
C LYS A 79 4.53 -12.99 4.48
N ILE A 80 3.33 -12.99 3.90
CA ILE A 80 2.38 -11.89 4.01
C ILE A 80 0.98 -12.40 4.29
N LYS A 81 0.24 -11.67 5.14
CA LYS A 81 -1.18 -11.89 5.36
C LYS A 81 -1.93 -10.65 4.92
N ILE A 82 -2.98 -10.84 4.12
CA ILE A 82 -3.87 -9.75 3.70
C ILE A 82 -4.96 -9.60 4.74
N ILE A 83 -4.97 -8.48 5.47
CA ILE A 83 -5.86 -8.30 6.62
C ILE A 83 -7.21 -7.76 6.17
N LYS A 84 -7.22 -6.61 5.50
CA LYS A 84 -8.47 -5.99 5.04
C LYS A 84 -8.18 -4.96 3.96
N GLU A 85 -9.23 -4.59 3.23
CA GLU A 85 -9.17 -3.49 2.29
C GLU A 85 -9.32 -2.17 3.04
N ILE A 86 -8.50 -1.18 2.66
CA ILE A 86 -8.60 0.18 3.18
C ILE A 86 -9.50 0.97 2.23
N ARG A 87 -10.63 1.44 2.73
CA ARG A 87 -11.59 2.23 1.96
C ARG A 87 -11.69 3.62 2.57
N PHE A 88 -11.22 4.61 1.83
CA PHE A 88 -11.40 6.00 2.21
C PHE A 88 -12.22 6.72 1.15
N PRO A 89 -13.06 7.68 1.54
CA PRO A 89 -13.59 8.63 0.58
C PRO A 89 -12.42 9.28 -0.15
N TYR A 90 -12.52 9.37 -1.47
CA TYR A 90 -11.42 9.89 -2.31
C TYR A 90 -10.90 11.21 -1.79
N PHE A 91 -11.79 12.11 -1.40
CA PHE A 91 -11.39 13.41 -0.96
C PHE A 91 -10.66 13.40 0.41
N LYS A 92 -10.98 12.45 1.29
CA LYS A 92 -10.23 12.27 2.54
C LYS A 92 -8.80 11.82 2.28
N MET A 93 -8.61 10.93 1.33
CA MET A 93 -7.29 10.48 0.94
C MET A 93 -6.48 11.61 0.34
N LEU A 94 -7.10 12.39 -0.54
CA LEU A 94 -6.48 13.54 -1.16
C LEU A 94 -6.08 14.58 -0.11
N LYS A 95 -6.95 14.88 0.83
CA LYS A 95 -6.68 15.80 1.94
C LYS A 95 -5.49 15.32 2.77
N THR A 96 -5.46 14.06 3.14
CA THR A 96 -4.37 13.48 3.91
C THR A 96 -3.05 13.53 3.15
N PHE A 97 -3.08 13.19 1.87
CA PHE A 97 -1.92 13.26 1.00
C PHE A 97 -1.34 14.67 0.93
N PHE A 98 -2.18 15.66 0.74
CA PHE A 98 -1.74 17.04 0.62
C PHE A 98 -1.24 17.60 1.96
N ILE A 99 -1.85 17.26 3.07
CA ILE A 99 -1.37 17.65 4.39
C ILE A 99 0.05 17.10 4.61
N TYR A 100 0.28 15.87 4.21
CA TYR A 100 1.60 15.24 4.31
C TYR A 100 2.63 15.94 3.43
N ARG A 101 2.24 16.31 2.20
CA ARG A 101 3.14 16.87 1.20
C ARG A 101 3.28 18.40 1.25
N LYS A 102 2.19 19.09 1.45
CA LYS A 102 2.07 20.54 1.29
C LYS A 102 1.41 21.22 2.48
N LYS A 103 1.37 20.60 3.57
CA LYS A 103 0.80 21.04 4.85
C LYS A 103 -0.34 22.09 4.80
N ILE A 104 -0.03 23.39 4.84
CA ILE A 104 -1.03 24.42 5.15
C ILE A 104 -1.89 24.81 3.96
N LEU A 105 -1.28 25.04 2.80
CA LEU A 105 -1.99 25.58 1.64
C LEU A 105 -3.15 24.71 1.20
N VAL A 106 -2.92 23.42 1.18
CA VAL A 106 -3.95 22.48 0.73
C VAL A 106 -5.04 22.30 1.78
N LEU A 107 -4.69 22.40 3.05
CA LEU A 107 -5.68 22.34 4.12
C LEU A 107 -6.71 23.47 3.98
N GLU A 108 -6.28 24.69 3.66
CA GLU A 108 -7.19 25.80 3.41
C GLU A 108 -8.10 25.56 2.21
N ILE A 109 -7.55 25.03 1.12
CA ILE A 109 -8.34 24.70 -0.07
C ILE A 109 -9.39 23.64 0.25
N MET A 110 -9.00 22.61 0.99
CA MET A 110 -9.92 21.53 1.34
C MET A 110 -11.02 21.98 2.28
N GLU A 111 -10.77 22.91 3.18
CA GLU A 111 -11.79 23.48 4.04
C GLU A 111 -12.83 24.27 3.25
N VAL A 112 -12.43 24.95 2.20
CA VAL A 112 -13.34 25.67 1.33
C VAL A 112 -14.25 24.72 0.54
N VAL A 113 -13.69 23.59 0.11
CA VAL A 113 -14.41 22.61 -0.70
C VAL A 113 -15.34 21.74 0.14
N THR A 114 -14.97 21.48 1.38
CA THR A 114 -15.74 20.62 2.27
C THR A 114 -16.74 21.37 3.11
#